data_33e338992f21024cb20ab6bafbe2d6c4
#
_entry.id   33e338992f21024cb20ab6bafbe2d6c4
#
_cell.length_a   1.000
_cell.length_b   1.000
_cell.length_c   1.000
_cell.angle_alpha   90.00
_cell.angle_beta   90.00
_cell.angle_gamma   90.00
#
_symmetry.space_group_name_H-M   'P 1'
#
loop_
_entity.id
_entity.type
_entity.pdbx_description
1 polymer ?
#
loop_
_entity_poly.entity_id
_entity_poly.type
_entity_poly.pdbx_seq_one_letter_code
_entity_poly.pdbx_strand_id
1 'polypeptide(L)'
;MSDVCVVGIGIHPFGRTDGLSGLDQGVFAVRQALADAGVEWPDIQFAYGASDAAGNPDTMVDRLGLTGVQFINVRNGCAAGGSALFSAQMTVKSGEFDLGLAVGFDKHPRGAFNALPSEYNLPDWYGEAGYMVTTQFFAAKIMRYMHLFGISQQSLGRVAEKAFRNAVHASHAWRRQPVPLEEILDAPLVSDPYTKYMFCSPAEGGVALVLASEKKARELGKPLIRLKAATMRTRPPHSFEVFAPCVDIVENDSGRRPTASAVASADAFDIAGIGPGDIDVAQLQDTEAGAEIMHMAENGFCADGDQERWLAEGRTEIGGALPVNTDGGCLACGEPIGASGLRQVYENVVQLRGAGEGRQIPGDPKTAYSHVYGAPGVSAVTILER
;
A
#
# COMPACT_ATOMS: atom_id res chain seq x y z
N MET A 1 -6.94 8.73 25.12
CA MET A 1 -6.83 9.22 23.73
C MET A 1 -8.06 8.73 22.99
N SER A 2 -8.68 9.56 22.18
CA SER A 2 -9.89 9.18 21.42
C SER A 2 -9.49 8.21 20.29
N ASP A 3 -10.31 7.16 20.09
CA ASP A 3 -10.14 6.29 18.94
C ASP A 3 -10.44 7.06 17.65
N VAL A 4 -9.74 6.69 16.57
CA VAL A 4 -9.88 7.30 15.26
C VAL A 4 -10.60 6.32 14.34
N CYS A 5 -11.57 6.81 13.57
CA CYS A 5 -12.35 5.99 12.63
C CYS A 5 -12.18 6.51 11.19
N VAL A 6 -12.17 5.60 10.24
CA VAL A 6 -12.36 5.92 8.82
C VAL A 6 -13.86 6.00 8.56
N VAL A 7 -14.36 7.19 8.27
CA VAL A 7 -15.80 7.46 8.09
C VAL A 7 -16.21 7.63 6.62
N GLY A 8 -15.26 7.93 5.74
CA GLY A 8 -15.50 8.07 4.31
C GLY A 8 -14.31 7.62 3.48
N ILE A 9 -14.59 7.00 2.35
CA ILE A 9 -13.59 6.52 1.39
C ILE A 9 -13.96 6.94 -0.03
N GLY A 10 -12.95 7.26 -0.84
CA GLY A 10 -13.15 7.58 -2.25
C GLY A 10 -11.93 7.22 -3.08
N ILE A 11 -12.16 6.78 -4.31
CA ILE A 11 -11.11 6.36 -5.23
C ILE A 11 -11.44 6.77 -6.66
N HIS A 12 -10.48 7.39 -7.35
CA HIS A 12 -10.51 7.51 -8.80
C HIS A 12 -9.92 6.25 -9.41
N PRO A 13 -10.54 5.64 -10.42
CA PRO A 13 -10.01 4.44 -11.05
C PRO A 13 -8.56 4.62 -11.51
N PHE A 14 -7.73 3.60 -11.24
CA PHE A 14 -6.33 3.61 -11.63
C PHE A 14 -6.17 3.23 -13.11
N GLY A 15 -5.11 3.72 -13.73
CA GLY A 15 -4.83 3.41 -15.13
C GLY A 15 -4.12 4.49 -15.88
N ARG A 16 -4.66 4.83 -17.05
CA ARG A 16 -4.25 5.96 -17.89
C ARG A 16 -5.47 6.78 -18.25
N THR A 17 -5.43 8.06 -17.97
CA THR A 17 -6.57 8.96 -18.14
C THR A 17 -6.16 10.16 -18.98
N ASP A 18 -6.72 10.25 -20.19
CA ASP A 18 -6.49 11.40 -21.05
C ASP A 18 -7.29 12.61 -20.56
N GLY A 19 -6.70 13.78 -20.62
CA GLY A 19 -7.35 15.05 -20.33
C GLY A 19 -7.56 15.41 -18.85
N LEU A 20 -7.25 14.49 -17.90
CA LEU A 20 -7.28 14.78 -16.47
C LEU A 20 -5.85 14.90 -15.91
N SER A 21 -5.63 15.87 -15.03
CA SER A 21 -4.41 15.93 -14.23
C SER A 21 -4.48 14.95 -13.04
N GLY A 22 -3.32 14.63 -12.42
CA GLY A 22 -3.33 13.88 -11.17
C GLY A 22 -4.09 14.60 -10.06
N LEU A 23 -4.02 15.94 -10.04
CA LEU A 23 -4.80 16.75 -9.11
C LEU A 23 -6.32 16.56 -9.30
N ASP A 24 -6.82 16.53 -10.54
CA ASP A 24 -8.25 16.30 -10.81
C ASP A 24 -8.69 14.93 -10.33
N GLN A 25 -7.82 13.91 -10.46
CA GLN A 25 -8.06 12.56 -9.95
C GLN A 25 -8.11 12.53 -8.42
N GLY A 26 -7.21 13.26 -7.75
CA GLY A 26 -7.24 13.47 -6.31
C GLY A 26 -8.52 14.16 -5.83
N VAL A 27 -8.92 15.24 -6.49
CA VAL A 27 -10.16 15.99 -6.20
C VAL A 27 -11.40 15.10 -6.38
N PHE A 28 -11.42 14.26 -7.42
CA PHE A 28 -12.50 13.30 -7.61
C PHE A 28 -12.61 12.34 -6.41
N ALA A 29 -11.49 11.75 -5.96
CA ALA A 29 -11.45 10.86 -4.81
C ALA A 29 -11.90 11.58 -3.53
N VAL A 30 -11.47 12.82 -3.30
CA VAL A 30 -11.92 13.63 -2.15
C VAL A 30 -13.42 13.82 -2.15
N ARG A 31 -14.01 14.21 -3.29
CA ARG A 31 -15.46 14.41 -3.39
C ARG A 31 -16.25 13.13 -3.09
N GLN A 32 -15.76 11.98 -3.57
CA GLN A 32 -16.37 10.69 -3.22
C GLN A 32 -16.25 10.39 -1.72
N ALA A 33 -15.07 10.60 -1.11
CA ALA A 33 -14.86 10.34 0.30
C ALA A 33 -15.72 11.23 1.19
N LEU A 34 -15.90 12.51 0.84
CA LEU A 34 -16.79 13.44 1.53
C LEU A 34 -18.25 12.98 1.41
N ALA A 35 -18.69 12.59 0.23
CA ALA A 35 -20.04 12.08 0.00
C ALA A 35 -20.29 10.79 0.80
N ASP A 36 -19.33 9.85 0.81
CA ASP A 36 -19.41 8.62 1.61
C ASP A 36 -19.44 8.93 3.11
N ALA A 37 -18.66 9.90 3.58
CA ALA A 37 -18.69 10.37 4.97
C ALA A 37 -20.00 11.12 5.32
N GLY A 38 -20.69 11.71 4.35
CA GLY A 38 -21.84 12.59 4.57
C GLY A 38 -21.47 13.94 5.17
N VAL A 39 -20.31 14.47 4.75
CA VAL A 39 -19.79 15.77 5.18
C VAL A 39 -19.41 16.62 3.98
N GLU A 40 -19.30 17.94 4.17
CA GLU A 40 -18.89 18.89 3.14
C GLU A 40 -17.42 19.30 3.32
N TRP A 41 -16.81 19.83 2.25
CA TRP A 41 -15.42 20.28 2.31
C TRP A 41 -15.14 21.31 3.43
N PRO A 42 -16.01 22.31 3.70
CA PRO A 42 -15.82 23.24 4.81
C PRO A 42 -15.81 22.61 6.21
N ASP A 43 -16.29 21.37 6.37
CA ASP A 43 -16.27 20.66 7.65
C ASP A 43 -14.88 20.09 7.96
N ILE A 44 -14.02 19.93 6.94
CA ILE A 44 -12.68 19.36 7.07
C ILE A 44 -11.77 20.37 7.75
N GLN A 45 -11.22 19.97 8.90
CA GLN A 45 -10.42 20.83 9.75
C GLN A 45 -8.92 20.80 9.40
N PHE A 46 -8.44 19.68 8.86
CA PHE A 46 -7.06 19.51 8.39
C PHE A 46 -6.98 18.50 7.24
N ALA A 47 -5.92 18.55 6.45
CA ALA A 47 -5.64 17.59 5.39
C ALA A 47 -4.15 17.28 5.28
N TYR A 48 -3.86 16.02 4.99
CA TYR A 48 -2.52 15.54 4.58
C TYR A 48 -2.63 14.99 3.17
N GLY A 49 -1.79 15.50 2.28
CA GLY A 49 -1.79 15.10 0.87
C GLY A 49 -0.47 14.46 0.45
N ALA A 50 -0.54 13.37 -0.31
CA ALA A 50 0.60 12.64 -0.83
C ALA A 50 0.62 12.67 -2.37
N SER A 51 1.74 13.08 -2.95
CA SER A 51 2.03 13.00 -4.39
C SER A 51 3.54 13.02 -4.60
N ASP A 52 4.02 12.29 -5.59
CA ASP A 52 5.42 12.30 -5.99
C ASP A 52 5.66 13.09 -7.28
N ALA A 53 4.86 12.83 -8.32
CA ALA A 53 5.07 13.36 -9.67
C ALA A 53 3.94 14.26 -10.19
N ALA A 54 2.84 14.43 -9.46
CA ALA A 54 1.64 15.12 -9.97
C ALA A 54 1.41 16.52 -9.35
N GLY A 55 2.42 17.06 -8.70
CA GLY A 55 2.38 18.40 -8.09
C GLY A 55 2.02 18.40 -6.61
N ASN A 56 1.82 19.58 -6.05
CA ASN A 56 1.55 19.74 -4.62
C ASN A 56 0.07 19.50 -4.30
N PRO A 57 -0.25 18.54 -3.43
CA PRO A 57 -1.62 18.23 -3.04
C PRO A 57 -2.44 19.40 -2.47
N ASP A 58 -1.82 20.32 -1.73
CA ASP A 58 -2.48 21.48 -1.14
C ASP A 58 -3.16 22.37 -2.18
N THR A 59 -2.69 22.36 -3.43
CA THR A 59 -3.28 23.16 -4.51
C THR A 59 -4.70 22.71 -4.89
N MET A 60 -5.16 21.54 -4.40
CA MET A 60 -6.54 21.08 -4.63
C MET A 60 -7.61 21.99 -3.99
N VAL A 61 -7.23 22.84 -3.04
CA VAL A 61 -8.14 23.83 -2.44
C VAL A 61 -8.75 24.78 -3.47
N ASP A 62 -8.06 25.03 -4.59
CA ASP A 62 -8.59 25.83 -5.71
C ASP A 62 -9.79 25.15 -6.40
N ARG A 63 -9.90 23.84 -6.30
CA ARG A 63 -10.98 23.04 -6.90
C ARG A 63 -12.06 22.63 -5.90
N LEU A 64 -11.71 22.54 -4.62
CA LEU A 64 -12.61 22.14 -3.54
C LEU A 64 -13.27 23.34 -2.86
N GLY A 65 -12.58 24.47 -2.80
CA GLY A 65 -13.02 25.71 -2.16
C GLY A 65 -11.98 26.21 -1.15
N LEU A 66 -11.83 27.53 -1.10
CA LEU A 66 -10.88 28.22 -0.21
C LEU A 66 -11.48 28.35 1.19
N THR A 67 -11.18 27.42 2.09
CA THR A 67 -11.70 27.41 3.48
C THR A 67 -10.65 27.80 4.51
N GLY A 68 -9.37 27.91 4.12
CA GLY A 68 -8.26 28.12 5.04
C GLY A 68 -7.87 26.84 5.81
N VAL A 69 -8.27 25.65 5.32
CA VAL A 69 -7.92 24.36 5.93
C VAL A 69 -6.39 24.21 6.09
N GLN A 70 -5.95 23.65 7.21
CA GLN A 70 -4.55 23.29 7.40
C GLN A 70 -4.22 22.12 6.47
N PHE A 71 -3.40 22.36 5.44
CA PHE A 71 -3.03 21.35 4.46
C PHE A 71 -1.51 21.13 4.46
N ILE A 72 -1.08 19.87 4.65
CA ILE A 72 0.34 19.51 4.66
C ILE A 72 0.63 18.49 3.57
N ASN A 73 1.64 18.78 2.75
CA ASN A 73 2.13 17.88 1.72
C ASN A 73 3.12 16.87 2.31
N VAL A 74 2.96 15.59 1.97
CA VAL A 74 3.78 14.47 2.44
C VAL A 74 4.48 13.82 1.25
N ARG A 75 5.79 13.58 1.39
CA ARG A 75 6.60 12.91 0.37
C ARG A 75 7.51 11.85 1.00
N ASN A 76 7.18 10.55 0.82
CA ASN A 76 7.92 9.41 1.32
C ASN A 76 7.96 8.25 0.31
N GLY A 77 8.14 8.55 -1.00
CA GLY A 77 8.08 7.56 -2.06
C GLY A 77 6.75 6.78 -2.01
N CYS A 78 6.75 5.48 -2.30
CA CYS A 78 5.54 4.66 -2.29
C CYS A 78 4.85 4.58 -0.91
N ALA A 79 5.55 4.90 0.18
CA ALA A 79 4.96 5.00 1.52
C ALA A 79 4.27 6.35 1.80
N ALA A 80 4.23 7.28 0.85
CA ALA A 80 3.69 8.63 1.07
C ALA A 80 2.22 8.62 1.50
N GLY A 81 1.37 7.79 0.88
CA GLY A 81 -0.04 7.64 1.26
C GLY A 81 -0.22 7.11 2.69
N GLY A 82 0.56 6.09 3.07
CA GLY A 82 0.57 5.55 4.44
C GLY A 82 1.07 6.57 5.45
N SER A 83 2.06 7.39 5.09
CA SER A 83 2.58 8.47 5.92
C SER A 83 1.55 9.60 6.12
N ALA A 84 0.78 9.92 5.08
CA ALA A 84 -0.31 10.90 5.18
C ALA A 84 -1.40 10.39 6.14
N LEU A 85 -1.76 9.10 6.06
CA LEU A 85 -2.72 8.48 6.96
C LEU A 85 -2.21 8.44 8.42
N PHE A 86 -0.95 8.06 8.63
CA PHE A 86 -0.32 8.09 9.95
C PHE A 86 -0.39 9.51 10.56
N SER A 87 -0.02 10.53 9.79
CA SER A 87 -0.06 11.91 10.24
C SER A 87 -1.49 12.36 10.57
N ALA A 88 -2.46 11.99 9.74
CA ALA A 88 -3.87 12.30 9.98
C ALA A 88 -4.41 11.62 11.25
N GLN A 89 -4.04 10.35 11.51
CA GLN A 89 -4.39 9.67 12.76
C GLN A 89 -3.82 10.41 13.98
N MET A 90 -2.54 10.78 13.92
CA MET A 90 -1.88 11.49 15.03
C MET A 90 -2.54 12.84 15.31
N THR A 91 -2.98 13.54 14.27
CA THR A 91 -3.69 14.82 14.39
C THR A 91 -5.05 14.66 15.09
N VAL A 92 -5.84 13.65 14.73
CA VAL A 92 -7.09 13.36 15.46
C VAL A 92 -6.82 12.89 16.91
N LYS A 93 -5.79 12.03 17.10
CA LYS A 93 -5.41 11.56 18.45
C LYS A 93 -4.91 12.67 19.37
N SER A 94 -4.41 13.79 18.83
CA SER A 94 -4.02 14.95 19.65
C SER A 94 -5.22 15.55 20.40
N GLY A 95 -6.44 15.36 19.90
CA GLY A 95 -7.67 15.90 20.44
C GLY A 95 -7.96 17.36 20.05
N GLU A 96 -7.12 17.96 19.21
CA GLU A 96 -7.34 19.33 18.69
C GLU A 96 -8.35 19.36 17.53
N PHE A 97 -8.47 18.25 16.81
CA PHE A 97 -9.33 18.12 15.62
C PHE A 97 -10.11 16.83 15.65
N ASP A 98 -11.36 16.90 15.22
CA ASP A 98 -12.29 15.77 15.18
C ASP A 98 -12.51 15.18 13.78
N LEU A 99 -12.19 15.94 12.71
CA LEU A 99 -12.49 15.56 11.34
C LEU A 99 -11.41 16.04 10.37
N GLY A 100 -10.82 15.11 9.63
CA GLY A 100 -9.75 15.43 8.69
C GLY A 100 -9.67 14.51 7.50
N LEU A 101 -8.75 14.81 6.59
CA LEU A 101 -8.57 14.15 5.31
C LEU A 101 -7.14 13.62 5.15
N ALA A 102 -7.02 12.38 4.65
CA ALA A 102 -5.81 11.88 4.00
C ALA A 102 -6.12 11.66 2.52
N VAL A 103 -5.34 12.24 1.63
CA VAL A 103 -5.50 12.11 0.17
C VAL A 103 -4.17 11.79 -0.48
N GLY A 104 -4.19 10.94 -1.51
CA GLY A 104 -3.01 10.62 -2.31
C GLY A 104 -3.39 10.48 -3.78
N PHE A 105 -2.54 10.96 -4.67
CA PHE A 105 -2.72 10.84 -6.10
C PHE A 105 -1.39 10.94 -6.82
N ASP A 106 -1.31 10.36 -8.00
CA ASP A 106 -0.19 10.60 -8.90
C ASP A 106 -0.57 10.39 -10.37
N LYS A 107 0.29 10.88 -11.24
CA LYS A 107 0.23 10.69 -12.68
C LYS A 107 1.64 10.49 -13.23
N HIS A 108 2.10 9.24 -13.22
CA HIS A 108 3.44 8.91 -13.64
C HIS A 108 3.55 8.71 -15.16
N PRO A 109 4.69 9.06 -15.78
CA PRO A 109 4.94 8.75 -17.17
C PRO A 109 5.00 7.21 -17.39
N ARG A 110 4.99 6.78 -18.67
CA ARG A 110 5.22 5.37 -19.02
C ARG A 110 6.70 5.03 -18.83
N GLY A 111 6.98 3.79 -18.50
CA GLY A 111 8.33 3.26 -18.29
C GLY A 111 8.51 2.66 -16.92
N ALA A 112 9.76 2.49 -16.48
CA ALA A 112 10.09 2.09 -15.13
C ALA A 112 10.30 3.33 -14.24
N PHE A 113 10.03 3.20 -12.96
CA PHE A 113 10.47 4.21 -12.00
C PHE A 113 12.00 4.24 -11.95
N ASN A 114 12.55 5.43 -11.97
CA ASN A 114 13.97 5.69 -11.92
C ASN A 114 14.22 6.95 -11.09
N ALA A 115 15.24 6.93 -10.28
CA ALA A 115 15.60 8.05 -9.42
C ALA A 115 17.11 8.35 -9.54
N LEU A 116 17.54 9.51 -9.07
CA LEU A 116 18.96 9.85 -9.01
C LEU A 116 19.54 9.40 -7.66
N PRO A 117 20.77 8.82 -7.63
CA PRO A 117 21.44 8.47 -6.37
C PRO A 117 21.52 9.62 -5.37
N SER A 118 21.75 10.84 -5.85
CA SER A 118 21.86 12.04 -5.03
C SER A 118 20.57 12.40 -4.27
N GLU A 119 19.38 12.01 -4.78
CA GLU A 119 18.11 12.24 -4.09
C GLU A 119 17.98 11.40 -2.82
N TYR A 120 18.77 10.32 -2.70
CA TYR A 120 18.79 9.39 -1.57
C TYR A 120 20.09 9.40 -0.80
N ASN A 121 20.97 10.38 -1.06
CA ASN A 121 22.30 10.48 -0.47
C ASN A 121 23.14 9.21 -0.69
N LEU A 122 23.10 8.68 -1.90
CA LEU A 122 23.83 7.50 -2.33
C LEU A 122 24.98 7.88 -3.28
N PRO A 123 26.07 7.08 -3.31
CA PRO A 123 27.14 7.27 -4.28
C PRO A 123 26.68 7.09 -5.74
N ASP A 124 27.27 7.80 -6.67
CA ASP A 124 26.91 7.81 -8.10
C ASP A 124 26.95 6.42 -8.74
N TRP A 125 27.84 5.55 -8.28
CA TRP A 125 27.98 4.19 -8.81
C TRP A 125 26.70 3.35 -8.70
N TYR A 126 25.77 3.68 -7.79
CA TYR A 126 24.45 3.04 -7.75
C TYR A 126 23.66 3.27 -9.05
N GLY A 127 23.71 4.50 -9.58
CA GLY A 127 23.10 4.83 -10.85
C GLY A 127 23.83 4.17 -12.03
N GLU A 128 25.17 4.20 -12.02
CA GLU A 128 26.00 3.59 -13.05
C GLU A 128 25.82 2.07 -13.15
N ALA A 129 25.62 1.40 -12.02
CA ALA A 129 25.33 -0.02 -11.94
C ALA A 129 23.85 -0.38 -12.24
N GLY A 130 23.00 0.61 -12.49
CA GLY A 130 21.59 0.40 -12.83
C GLY A 130 20.68 0.16 -11.63
N TYR A 131 21.16 0.28 -10.41
CA TYR A 131 20.38 -0.02 -9.22
C TYR A 131 19.37 1.08 -8.81
N MET A 132 19.36 2.19 -9.53
CA MET A 132 18.32 3.21 -9.36
C MET A 132 17.09 2.97 -10.24
N VAL A 133 17.14 1.98 -11.12
CA VAL A 133 15.97 1.51 -11.89
C VAL A 133 15.23 0.44 -11.06
N THR A 134 14.00 0.71 -10.70
CA THR A 134 13.23 -0.14 -9.75
C THR A 134 13.14 -1.60 -10.20
N THR A 135 13.00 -1.87 -11.48
CA THR A 135 12.95 -3.25 -11.99
C THR A 135 14.21 -4.04 -11.70
N GLN A 136 15.39 -3.42 -11.81
CA GLN A 136 16.67 -4.07 -11.51
C GLN A 136 16.90 -4.21 -10.00
N PHE A 137 16.59 -3.15 -9.26
CA PHE A 137 16.72 -3.15 -7.81
C PHE A 137 15.88 -4.25 -7.15
N PHE A 138 14.59 -4.34 -7.49
CA PHE A 138 13.71 -5.34 -6.90
C PHE A 138 14.01 -6.76 -7.39
N ALA A 139 14.47 -6.91 -8.65
CA ALA A 139 14.93 -8.21 -9.13
C ALA A 139 16.14 -8.74 -8.32
N ALA A 140 17.12 -7.89 -8.03
CA ALA A 140 18.27 -8.28 -7.21
C ALA A 140 17.84 -8.71 -5.79
N LYS A 141 16.85 -8.03 -5.20
CA LYS A 141 16.28 -8.38 -3.89
C LYS A 141 15.65 -9.76 -3.90
N ILE A 142 14.73 -10.00 -4.83
CA ILE A 142 14.01 -11.27 -4.86
C ILE A 142 14.91 -12.43 -5.23
N MET A 143 15.88 -12.26 -6.13
CA MET A 143 16.83 -13.33 -6.48
C MET A 143 17.58 -13.85 -5.25
N ARG A 144 18.05 -12.94 -4.39
CA ARG A 144 18.70 -13.34 -3.14
C ARG A 144 17.73 -14.08 -2.22
N TYR A 145 16.50 -13.58 -2.08
CA TYR A 145 15.47 -14.22 -1.26
C TYR A 145 15.12 -15.62 -1.75
N MET A 146 14.93 -15.77 -3.06
CA MET A 146 14.69 -17.07 -3.71
C MET A 146 15.82 -18.07 -3.44
N HIS A 147 17.08 -17.61 -3.55
CA HIS A 147 18.24 -18.45 -3.28
C HIS A 147 18.31 -18.89 -1.81
N LEU A 148 18.06 -18.00 -0.87
CA LEU A 148 18.18 -18.27 0.56
C LEU A 148 17.06 -19.16 1.09
N PHE A 149 15.84 -19.02 0.56
CA PHE A 149 14.64 -19.63 1.13
C PHE A 149 13.92 -20.60 0.19
N GLY A 150 14.47 -20.89 -0.96
CA GLY A 150 13.92 -21.88 -1.90
C GLY A 150 12.63 -21.45 -2.57
N ILE A 151 12.40 -20.16 -2.77
CA ILE A 151 11.23 -19.65 -3.48
C ILE A 151 11.41 -19.89 -4.98
N SER A 152 10.42 -20.46 -5.63
CA SER A 152 10.42 -20.74 -7.08
C SER A 152 9.90 -19.55 -7.89
N GLN A 153 10.30 -19.48 -9.16
CA GLN A 153 9.70 -18.53 -10.12
C GLN A 153 8.21 -18.80 -10.33
N GLN A 154 7.78 -20.06 -10.16
CA GLN A 154 6.37 -20.42 -10.22
C GLN A 154 5.55 -19.72 -9.12
N SER A 155 6.11 -19.55 -7.92
CA SER A 155 5.45 -18.80 -6.85
C SER A 155 5.32 -17.33 -7.15
N LEU A 156 6.30 -16.70 -7.82
CA LEU A 156 6.15 -15.35 -8.35
C LEU A 156 5.01 -15.28 -9.38
N GLY A 157 4.93 -16.25 -10.28
CA GLY A 157 3.84 -16.34 -11.25
C GLY A 157 2.47 -16.48 -10.60
N ARG A 158 2.33 -17.29 -9.54
CA ARG A 158 1.06 -17.46 -8.81
C ARG A 158 0.59 -16.18 -8.12
N VAL A 159 1.50 -15.39 -7.56
CA VAL A 159 1.15 -14.07 -7.01
C VAL A 159 0.54 -13.19 -8.09
N ALA A 160 1.18 -13.11 -9.26
CA ALA A 160 0.68 -12.31 -10.37
C ALA A 160 -0.65 -12.85 -10.92
N GLU A 161 -0.80 -14.17 -11.10
CA GLU A 161 -2.05 -14.80 -11.52
C GLU A 161 -3.21 -14.48 -10.57
N LYS A 162 -2.98 -14.61 -9.26
CA LYS A 162 -3.94 -14.23 -8.22
C LYS A 162 -4.32 -12.75 -8.34
N ALA A 163 -3.34 -11.86 -8.49
CA ALA A 163 -3.58 -10.43 -8.61
C ALA A 163 -4.52 -10.09 -9.79
N PHE A 164 -4.25 -10.61 -10.98
CA PHE A 164 -5.10 -10.37 -12.15
C PHE A 164 -6.49 -11.00 -12.02
N ARG A 165 -6.59 -12.16 -11.37
CA ARG A 165 -7.89 -12.79 -11.11
C ARG A 165 -8.72 -11.98 -10.10
N ASN A 166 -8.13 -11.52 -9.01
CA ASN A 166 -8.81 -10.72 -7.99
C ASN A 166 -9.30 -9.37 -8.55
N ALA A 167 -8.53 -8.75 -9.44
CA ALA A 167 -8.87 -7.48 -10.05
C ALA A 167 -10.10 -7.48 -10.95
N VAL A 168 -10.58 -8.64 -11.41
CA VAL A 168 -11.76 -8.74 -12.29
C VAL A 168 -12.97 -8.01 -11.69
N HIS A 169 -13.15 -8.11 -10.38
CA HIS A 169 -14.26 -7.50 -9.64
C HIS A 169 -13.91 -6.15 -8.97
N ALA A 170 -12.70 -5.64 -9.16
CA ALA A 170 -12.28 -4.34 -8.64
C ALA A 170 -12.46 -3.26 -9.71
N SER A 171 -13.54 -2.48 -9.63
CA SER A 171 -13.87 -1.45 -10.64
C SER A 171 -12.80 -0.37 -10.78
N HIS A 172 -11.98 -0.16 -9.75
CA HIS A 172 -10.88 0.79 -9.74
C HIS A 172 -9.57 0.23 -10.29
N ALA A 173 -9.45 -1.08 -10.49
CA ALA A 173 -8.24 -1.69 -11.01
C ALA A 173 -8.07 -1.40 -12.51
N TRP A 174 -6.82 -1.17 -12.92
CA TRP A 174 -6.47 -0.91 -14.32
C TRP A 174 -6.60 -2.14 -15.20
N ARG A 175 -6.04 -3.28 -14.76
CA ARG A 175 -6.01 -4.54 -15.50
C ARG A 175 -6.99 -5.52 -14.90
N ARG A 176 -8.12 -5.69 -15.58
CA ARG A 176 -9.26 -6.46 -15.08
C ARG A 176 -9.52 -7.73 -15.91
N GLN A 177 -8.48 -8.24 -16.54
CA GLN A 177 -8.52 -9.49 -17.30
C GLN A 177 -7.63 -10.53 -16.61
N PRO A 178 -8.14 -11.74 -16.36
CA PRO A 178 -7.32 -12.82 -15.84
C PRO A 178 -6.19 -13.13 -16.82
N VAL A 179 -5.01 -13.46 -16.31
CA VAL A 179 -3.87 -13.91 -17.09
C VAL A 179 -3.44 -15.27 -16.55
N PRO A 180 -3.43 -16.33 -17.37
CA PRO A 180 -3.03 -17.66 -16.91
C PRO A 180 -1.56 -17.73 -16.50
N LEU A 181 -1.24 -18.60 -15.54
CA LEU A 181 0.12 -18.78 -15.03
C LEU A 181 1.16 -19.03 -16.13
N GLU A 182 0.84 -19.88 -17.11
CA GLU A 182 1.74 -20.18 -18.23
C GLU A 182 2.08 -18.92 -19.04
N GLU A 183 1.06 -18.09 -19.34
CA GLU A 183 1.28 -16.82 -20.06
C GLU A 183 2.14 -15.85 -19.25
N ILE A 184 1.98 -15.84 -17.93
CA ILE A 184 2.78 -15.00 -17.03
C ILE A 184 4.23 -15.44 -17.05
N LEU A 185 4.49 -16.74 -16.95
CA LEU A 185 5.84 -17.32 -16.91
C LEU A 185 6.58 -17.17 -18.26
N ASP A 186 5.87 -17.33 -19.38
CA ASP A 186 6.42 -17.26 -20.73
C ASP A 186 6.53 -15.83 -21.28
N ALA A 187 6.04 -14.84 -20.53
CA ALA A 187 6.08 -13.44 -20.96
C ALA A 187 7.52 -12.90 -21.01
N PRO A 188 7.79 -11.88 -21.84
CA PRO A 188 9.11 -11.27 -21.92
C PRO A 188 9.64 -10.82 -20.56
N LEU A 189 10.91 -11.08 -20.29
CA LEU A 189 11.60 -10.62 -19.09
C LEU A 189 11.69 -9.08 -19.06
N VAL A 190 11.43 -8.52 -17.90
CA VAL A 190 11.73 -7.11 -17.58
C VAL A 190 13.08 -7.01 -16.89
N SER A 191 13.32 -7.86 -15.91
CA SER A 191 14.58 -8.05 -15.22
C SER A 191 14.51 -9.42 -14.51
N ASP A 192 15.41 -10.34 -14.83
CA ASP A 192 15.37 -11.69 -14.23
C ASP A 192 15.28 -11.63 -12.70
N PRO A 193 14.32 -12.37 -12.05
CA PRO A 193 13.41 -13.39 -12.58
C PRO A 193 12.05 -12.87 -13.05
N TYR A 194 11.83 -11.56 -13.10
CA TYR A 194 10.52 -10.96 -13.37
C TYR A 194 10.21 -10.89 -14.86
N THR A 195 9.08 -11.45 -15.24
CA THR A 195 8.42 -11.18 -16.52
C THR A 195 7.56 -9.90 -16.43
N LYS A 196 7.07 -9.41 -17.57
CA LYS A 196 6.28 -8.18 -17.66
C LYS A 196 5.01 -8.19 -16.80
N TYR A 197 4.45 -9.36 -16.50
CA TYR A 197 3.25 -9.48 -15.66
C TYR A 197 3.56 -9.55 -14.16
N MET A 198 4.80 -9.82 -13.80
CA MET A 198 5.25 -9.91 -12.41
C MET A 198 5.71 -8.56 -11.83
N PHE A 199 5.59 -7.48 -12.61
CA PHE A 199 5.96 -6.13 -12.18
C PHE A 199 4.82 -5.14 -12.49
N CYS A 200 4.49 -4.26 -11.53
CA CYS A 200 3.47 -3.24 -11.74
C CYS A 200 3.90 -2.21 -12.77
N SER A 201 2.96 -1.46 -13.29
CA SER A 201 3.26 -0.31 -14.14
C SER A 201 3.05 1.00 -13.38
N PRO A 202 3.91 2.02 -13.61
CA PRO A 202 3.59 3.37 -13.21
C PRO A 202 2.22 3.76 -13.73
N ALA A 203 1.35 4.23 -12.86
CA ALA A 203 -0.05 4.47 -13.17
C ALA A 203 -0.48 5.90 -12.79
N GLU A 204 -1.75 6.15 -12.98
CA GLU A 204 -2.45 7.37 -12.62
C GLU A 204 -3.64 6.99 -11.75
N GLY A 205 -4.00 7.83 -10.80
CA GLY A 205 -5.15 7.64 -9.94
C GLY A 205 -5.08 8.43 -8.64
N GLY A 206 -6.16 8.42 -7.89
CA GLY A 206 -6.25 9.11 -6.60
C GLY A 206 -7.12 8.37 -5.61
N VAL A 207 -6.80 8.49 -4.33
CA VAL A 207 -7.54 7.91 -3.21
C VAL A 207 -7.64 8.93 -2.09
N ALA A 208 -8.79 8.95 -1.41
CA ALA A 208 -9.00 9.82 -0.26
C ALA A 208 -9.75 9.07 0.86
N LEU A 209 -9.37 9.36 2.09
CA LEU A 209 -9.98 8.83 3.30
C LEU A 209 -10.34 9.99 4.23
N VAL A 210 -11.58 10.02 4.69
CA VAL A 210 -12.03 10.95 5.75
C VAL A 210 -11.90 10.24 7.08
N LEU A 211 -11.15 10.86 8.00
CA LEU A 211 -10.93 10.36 9.35
C LEU A 211 -11.69 11.21 10.35
N ALA A 212 -12.23 10.56 11.36
CA ALA A 212 -12.93 11.25 12.44
C ALA A 212 -12.54 10.68 13.82
N SER A 213 -12.65 11.49 14.88
CA SER A 213 -12.71 10.95 16.23
C SER A 213 -13.91 9.99 16.36
N GLU A 214 -13.83 8.98 17.21
CA GLU A 214 -14.96 8.04 17.41
C GLU A 214 -16.24 8.80 17.81
N LYS A 215 -16.12 9.84 18.62
CA LYS A 215 -17.24 10.71 18.97
C LYS A 215 -17.89 11.30 17.71
N LYS A 216 -17.09 11.90 16.84
CA LYS A 216 -17.57 12.50 15.59
C LYS A 216 -18.14 11.46 14.64
N ALA A 217 -17.53 10.27 14.54
CA ALA A 217 -18.04 9.17 13.73
C ALA A 217 -19.45 8.71 14.19
N ARG A 218 -19.68 8.65 15.50
CA ARG A 218 -21.01 8.35 16.07
C ARG A 218 -22.02 9.45 15.77
N GLU A 219 -21.65 10.73 15.89
CA GLU A 219 -22.50 11.87 15.51
C GLU A 219 -22.91 11.82 14.03
N LEU A 220 -22.02 11.39 13.15
CA LEU A 220 -22.29 11.20 11.73
C LEU A 220 -23.10 9.92 11.42
N GLY A 221 -23.37 9.06 12.41
CA GLY A 221 -24.08 7.81 12.24
C GLY A 221 -23.34 6.79 11.36
N LYS A 222 -22.00 6.84 11.29
CA LYS A 222 -21.19 5.96 10.45
C LYS A 222 -20.80 4.67 11.16
N PRO A 223 -20.60 3.56 10.42
CA PRO A 223 -19.99 2.36 10.96
C PRO A 223 -18.62 2.69 11.54
N LEU A 224 -18.31 2.12 12.71
CA LEU A 224 -17.04 2.37 13.38
C LEU A 224 -15.96 1.45 12.82
N ILE A 225 -15.31 1.87 11.74
CA ILE A 225 -14.07 1.23 11.26
C ILE A 225 -12.90 1.95 11.95
N ARG A 226 -12.43 1.36 13.04
CA ARG A 226 -11.38 1.96 13.89
C ARG A 226 -10.01 1.76 13.28
N LEU A 227 -9.22 2.80 13.27
CA LEU A 227 -7.81 2.78 12.96
C LEU A 227 -7.04 2.41 14.25
N LYS A 228 -6.96 1.12 14.57
CA LYS A 228 -6.36 0.60 15.81
C LYS A 228 -4.90 0.95 15.92
N ALA A 229 -4.17 0.82 14.82
CA ALA A 229 -2.79 1.22 14.71
C ALA A 229 -2.51 1.84 13.35
N ALA A 230 -1.69 2.88 13.33
CA ALA A 230 -0.92 3.29 12.18
C ALA A 230 0.51 3.55 12.66
N THR A 231 1.47 2.96 12.01
CA THR A 231 2.89 3.09 12.33
C THR A 231 3.66 3.45 11.09
N MET A 232 4.77 4.14 11.30
CA MET A 232 5.72 4.44 10.23
C MET A 232 7.15 4.29 10.78
N ARG A 233 8.01 3.60 10.03
CA ARG A 233 9.42 3.42 10.38
C ARG A 233 10.29 3.66 9.16
N THR A 234 11.42 4.31 9.41
CA THR A 234 12.54 4.38 8.47
C THR A 234 13.50 3.23 8.75
N ARG A 235 14.60 3.18 8.02
CA ARG A 235 15.65 2.16 8.19
C ARG A 235 16.16 2.08 9.63
N PRO A 236 16.05 0.94 10.31
CA PRO A 236 16.63 0.77 11.64
C PRO A 236 18.16 0.65 11.58
N PRO A 237 18.87 0.83 12.71
CA PRO A 237 20.32 0.66 12.76
C PRO A 237 20.74 -0.71 12.21
N HIS A 238 21.84 -0.72 11.46
CA HIS A 238 22.39 -1.92 10.83
C HIS A 238 21.52 -2.58 9.76
N SER A 239 20.36 -2.04 9.42
CA SER A 239 19.68 -2.41 8.18
C SER A 239 20.42 -1.78 7.01
N PHE A 240 20.59 -2.55 5.95
CA PHE A 240 21.23 -2.05 4.75
C PHE A 240 20.25 -1.15 3.98
N GLU A 241 20.77 -0.28 3.13
CA GLU A 241 20.01 0.80 2.57
C GLU A 241 19.24 0.44 1.31
N VAL A 242 19.93 0.39 0.16
CA VAL A 242 19.23 0.18 -1.12
C VAL A 242 19.35 -1.23 -1.62
N PHE A 243 20.47 -1.89 -1.32
CA PHE A 243 20.76 -3.23 -1.81
C PHE A 243 20.35 -4.35 -0.90
N ALA A 244 20.10 -4.05 0.35
CA ALA A 244 19.68 -5.13 1.17
C ALA A 244 18.37 -5.63 0.60
N PRO A 245 18.28 -6.89 0.34
CA PRO A 245 16.98 -7.50 0.34
C PRO A 245 16.28 -7.11 1.64
N CYS A 246 14.98 -7.14 1.65
CA CYS A 246 14.20 -6.98 2.88
C CYS A 246 14.65 -7.93 3.99
N VAL A 247 15.57 -8.80 3.68
CA VAL A 247 16.20 -9.79 4.56
C VAL A 247 17.69 -9.52 4.59
N ASP A 248 18.18 -8.90 5.64
CA ASP A 248 19.60 -8.82 5.92
C ASP A 248 20.00 -9.99 6.83
N ILE A 249 20.54 -11.04 6.24
CA ILE A 249 21.08 -12.17 6.98
C ILE A 249 22.58 -11.99 7.13
N VAL A 250 23.02 -11.89 8.35
CA VAL A 250 24.44 -11.91 8.68
C VAL A 250 24.87 -13.35 8.81
N GLU A 251 25.80 -13.80 7.99
CA GLU A 251 26.23 -15.21 7.88
C GLU A 251 26.71 -15.81 9.21
N ASN A 252 27.15 -15.01 10.18
CA ASN A 252 27.68 -15.45 11.44
C ASN A 252 26.81 -15.12 12.66
N ASP A 253 25.63 -14.59 12.44
CA ASP A 253 24.70 -14.25 13.51
C ASP A 253 23.43 -15.07 13.33
N SER A 254 22.98 -15.72 14.40
CA SER A 254 21.76 -16.55 14.37
C SER A 254 20.48 -15.72 14.22
N GLY A 255 20.58 -14.43 13.91
CA GLY A 255 19.47 -13.50 13.85
C GLY A 255 19.30 -12.78 12.52
N ARG A 256 18.04 -12.68 12.07
CA ARG A 256 17.62 -11.76 11.02
C ARG A 256 17.69 -10.34 11.55
N ARG A 257 18.33 -9.42 10.83
CA ARG A 257 18.27 -8.00 11.18
C ARG A 257 16.88 -7.45 10.90
N PRO A 258 16.33 -6.63 11.81
CA PRO A 258 15.02 -6.04 11.58
C PRO A 258 15.06 -5.08 10.39
N THR A 259 14.07 -5.18 9.52
CA THR A 259 13.82 -4.21 8.45
C THR A 259 12.84 -3.14 8.92
N ALA A 260 12.70 -2.04 8.15
CA ALA A 260 11.69 -1.03 8.42
C ALA A 260 10.29 -1.64 8.47
N SER A 261 10.00 -2.59 7.58
CA SER A 261 8.72 -3.31 7.52
C SER A 261 8.49 -4.16 8.77
N ALA A 262 9.48 -4.94 9.18
CA ALA A 262 9.37 -5.79 10.36
C ALA A 262 9.15 -4.97 11.64
N VAL A 263 9.89 -3.86 11.80
CA VAL A 263 9.72 -2.98 12.98
C VAL A 263 8.37 -2.28 12.96
N ALA A 264 7.95 -1.74 11.80
CA ALA A 264 6.65 -1.07 11.70
C ALA A 264 5.49 -2.04 11.99
N SER A 265 5.60 -3.28 11.51
CA SER A 265 4.60 -4.33 11.74
C SER A 265 4.52 -4.75 13.21
N ALA A 266 5.67 -5.04 13.84
CA ALA A 266 5.72 -5.40 15.25
C ALA A 266 5.09 -4.31 16.14
N ASP A 267 5.49 -3.04 15.91
CA ASP A 267 4.91 -1.92 16.65
C ASP A 267 3.39 -1.77 16.41
N ALA A 268 2.92 -2.03 15.17
CA ALA A 268 1.49 -1.94 14.88
C ALA A 268 0.68 -3.02 15.61
N PHE A 269 1.18 -4.26 15.64
CA PHE A 269 0.56 -5.34 16.40
C PHE A 269 0.56 -5.08 17.91
N ASP A 270 1.67 -4.58 18.45
CA ASP A 270 1.78 -4.20 19.87
C ASP A 270 0.78 -3.09 20.23
N ILE A 271 0.67 -2.04 19.40
CA ILE A 271 -0.29 -0.95 19.61
C ILE A 271 -1.73 -1.44 19.52
N ALA A 272 -2.04 -2.31 18.55
CA ALA A 272 -3.37 -2.86 18.37
C ALA A 272 -3.76 -3.89 19.43
N GLY A 273 -2.77 -4.52 20.10
CA GLY A 273 -2.96 -5.56 21.10
C GLY A 273 -3.41 -6.89 20.52
N ILE A 274 -3.05 -7.18 19.27
CA ILE A 274 -3.38 -8.41 18.54
C ILE A 274 -2.12 -8.96 17.86
N GLY A 275 -2.21 -10.16 17.29
CA GLY A 275 -1.12 -10.79 16.53
C GLY A 275 -1.46 -10.99 15.05
N PRO A 276 -0.47 -11.43 14.23
CA PRO A 276 -0.70 -11.71 12.80
C PRO A 276 -1.81 -12.75 12.55
N GLY A 277 -2.00 -13.70 13.49
CA GLY A 277 -3.05 -14.71 13.39
C GLY A 277 -4.47 -14.21 13.60
N ASP A 278 -4.64 -12.96 14.04
CA ASP A 278 -5.94 -12.33 14.27
C ASP A 278 -6.41 -11.48 13.06
N ILE A 279 -5.64 -11.45 11.98
CA ILE A 279 -5.95 -10.68 10.77
C ILE A 279 -6.79 -11.50 9.80
N ASP A 280 -7.96 -10.96 9.43
CA ASP A 280 -8.88 -11.59 8.48
C ASP A 280 -8.54 -11.32 7.01
N VAL A 281 -7.95 -10.15 6.70
CA VAL A 281 -7.56 -9.75 5.34
C VAL A 281 -6.34 -8.83 5.37
N ALA A 282 -5.42 -9.01 4.43
CA ALA A 282 -4.22 -8.19 4.32
C ALA A 282 -4.09 -7.55 2.93
N GLN A 283 -3.60 -6.32 2.93
CA GLN A 283 -3.08 -5.63 1.74
C GLN A 283 -1.57 -5.45 1.93
N LEU A 284 -0.78 -6.08 1.12
CA LEU A 284 0.68 -6.00 1.16
C LEU A 284 1.18 -5.29 -0.10
N GLN A 285 2.21 -4.47 0.05
CA GLN A 285 2.85 -3.84 -1.11
C GLN A 285 3.37 -4.90 -2.07
N ASP A 286 2.90 -4.84 -3.31
CA ASP A 286 3.20 -5.76 -4.39
C ASP A 286 3.53 -4.99 -5.68
N THR A 287 4.51 -4.08 -5.60
CA THR A 287 5.06 -3.43 -6.80
C THR A 287 5.62 -4.46 -7.78
N GLU A 288 6.06 -5.59 -7.25
CA GLU A 288 6.40 -6.80 -7.96
C GLU A 288 5.97 -8.03 -7.15
N ALA A 289 5.85 -9.16 -7.82
CA ALA A 289 5.36 -10.39 -7.22
C ALA A 289 6.21 -10.87 -6.02
N GLY A 290 7.50 -10.63 -6.05
CA GLY A 290 8.41 -10.98 -4.96
C GLY A 290 8.21 -10.13 -3.71
N ALA A 291 7.74 -8.89 -3.84
CA ALA A 291 7.46 -8.04 -2.71
C ALA A 291 6.34 -8.62 -1.84
N GLU A 292 5.23 -9.08 -2.42
CA GLU A 292 4.18 -9.75 -1.64
C GLU A 292 4.76 -10.93 -0.86
N ILE A 293 5.59 -11.75 -1.51
CA ILE A 293 6.23 -12.92 -0.88
C ILE A 293 7.11 -12.51 0.31
N MET A 294 8.02 -11.58 0.10
CA MET A 294 8.94 -11.13 1.16
C MET A 294 8.18 -10.47 2.30
N HIS A 295 7.20 -9.63 1.99
CA HIS A 295 6.44 -8.89 2.99
C HIS A 295 5.53 -9.79 3.83
N MET A 296 5.09 -10.95 3.33
CA MET A 296 4.38 -11.93 4.16
C MET A 296 5.22 -12.36 5.38
N ALA A 297 6.50 -12.66 5.19
CA ALA A 297 7.37 -13.06 6.29
C ALA A 297 7.86 -11.85 7.12
N GLU A 298 8.20 -10.73 6.48
CA GLU A 298 8.63 -9.53 7.20
C GLU A 298 7.57 -9.01 8.16
N ASN A 299 6.31 -9.10 7.78
CA ASN A 299 5.18 -8.65 8.58
C ASN A 299 4.68 -9.72 9.56
N GLY A 300 5.36 -10.88 9.64
CA GLY A 300 5.13 -11.90 10.66
C GLY A 300 3.99 -12.87 10.35
N PHE A 301 3.42 -12.88 9.14
CA PHE A 301 2.34 -13.80 8.79
C PHE A 301 2.79 -15.24 8.60
N CYS A 302 4.01 -15.45 8.16
CA CYS A 302 4.61 -16.77 7.99
C CYS A 302 6.13 -16.71 8.22
N ALA A 303 6.78 -17.88 8.33
CA ALA A 303 8.24 -17.93 8.32
C ALA A 303 8.79 -17.77 6.90
N ASP A 304 10.07 -17.37 6.79
CA ASP A 304 10.76 -17.32 5.50
C ASP A 304 10.79 -18.71 4.84
N GLY A 305 10.40 -18.78 3.57
CA GLY A 305 10.29 -20.01 2.79
C GLY A 305 8.91 -20.68 2.86
N ASP A 306 8.11 -20.44 3.89
CA ASP A 306 6.75 -21.00 4.00
C ASP A 306 5.82 -20.51 2.86
N GLN A 307 6.12 -19.37 2.26
CA GLN A 307 5.34 -18.78 1.18
C GLN A 307 5.19 -19.71 -0.02
N GLU A 308 6.24 -20.51 -0.32
CA GLU A 308 6.17 -21.49 -1.40
C GLU A 308 4.98 -22.45 -1.20
N ARG A 309 4.85 -22.99 0.00
CA ARG A 309 3.74 -23.86 0.38
C ARG A 309 2.41 -23.11 0.47
N TRP A 310 2.39 -21.91 1.06
CA TRP A 310 1.17 -21.14 1.23
C TRP A 310 0.52 -20.76 -0.11
N LEU A 311 1.32 -20.38 -1.09
CA LEU A 311 0.86 -20.06 -2.44
C LEU A 311 0.37 -21.32 -3.16
N ALA A 312 1.07 -22.45 -3.00
CA ALA A 312 0.65 -23.72 -3.59
C ALA A 312 -0.68 -24.23 -3.00
N GLU A 313 -0.93 -24.02 -1.72
CA GLU A 313 -2.16 -24.39 -1.00
C GLU A 313 -3.30 -23.36 -1.20
N GLY A 314 -3.07 -22.23 -1.87
CA GLY A 314 -4.05 -21.17 -2.06
C GLY A 314 -4.42 -20.41 -0.78
N ARG A 315 -3.55 -20.38 0.22
CA ARG A 315 -3.84 -19.74 1.51
C ARG A 315 -4.03 -18.23 1.43
N THR A 316 -3.46 -17.58 0.40
CA THR A 316 -3.58 -16.14 0.16
C THR A 316 -4.71 -15.76 -0.81
N GLU A 317 -5.49 -16.74 -1.27
CA GLU A 317 -6.66 -16.54 -2.12
C GLU A 317 -7.80 -15.88 -1.32
N ILE A 318 -8.82 -15.32 -2.02
CA ILE A 318 -10.00 -14.69 -1.38
C ILE A 318 -10.69 -15.65 -0.40
N GLY A 319 -10.74 -16.94 -0.70
CA GLY A 319 -11.29 -17.97 0.19
C GLY A 319 -10.25 -18.69 1.07
N GLY A 320 -9.01 -18.22 1.08
CA GLY A 320 -7.90 -18.82 1.82
C GLY A 320 -7.85 -18.43 3.28
N ALA A 321 -6.82 -18.92 3.97
CA ALA A 321 -6.64 -18.68 5.41
C ALA A 321 -6.27 -17.23 5.73
N LEU A 322 -5.56 -16.54 4.84
CA LEU A 322 -5.24 -15.10 4.90
C LEU A 322 -5.36 -14.53 3.49
N PRO A 323 -6.52 -14.02 3.09
CA PRO A 323 -6.67 -13.34 1.82
C PRO A 323 -5.74 -12.14 1.70
N VAL A 324 -4.96 -12.08 0.60
CA VAL A 324 -3.99 -11.00 0.35
C VAL A 324 -4.30 -10.33 -0.97
N ASN A 325 -4.34 -8.98 -0.96
CA ASN A 325 -4.52 -8.15 -2.15
C ASN A 325 -5.79 -8.52 -2.93
N THR A 326 -6.94 -8.44 -2.25
CA THR A 326 -8.25 -8.84 -2.76
C THR A 326 -8.73 -8.06 -3.97
N ASP A 327 -8.20 -6.85 -4.21
CA ASP A 327 -8.48 -6.00 -5.37
C ASP A 327 -7.47 -6.14 -6.51
N GLY A 328 -6.48 -7.03 -6.36
CA GLY A 328 -5.42 -7.28 -7.32
C GLY A 328 -4.12 -6.53 -7.08
N GLY A 329 -4.02 -5.78 -5.98
CA GLY A 329 -2.77 -5.12 -5.58
C GLY A 329 -2.24 -4.10 -6.59
N CYS A 330 -0.97 -3.72 -6.44
CA CYS A 330 -0.28 -2.85 -7.40
C CYS A 330 -0.05 -3.55 -8.74
N LEU A 331 0.11 -4.88 -8.75
CA LEU A 331 0.31 -5.65 -9.97
C LEU A 331 -0.80 -5.42 -10.98
N ALA A 332 -2.06 -5.47 -10.55
CA ALA A 332 -3.20 -5.27 -11.42
C ALA A 332 -3.69 -3.80 -11.47
N CYS A 333 -3.62 -3.07 -10.36
CA CYS A 333 -4.06 -1.68 -10.29
C CYS A 333 -3.04 -0.71 -10.91
N GLY A 334 -1.75 -1.07 -10.90
CA GLY A 334 -0.66 -0.14 -11.17
C GLY A 334 -0.29 0.67 -9.92
N GLU A 335 0.76 1.48 -10.05
CA GLU A 335 1.36 2.22 -8.93
C GLU A 335 1.32 3.74 -9.17
N PRO A 336 0.23 4.44 -8.79
CA PRO A 336 0.29 5.88 -8.54
C PRO A 336 0.85 6.07 -7.13
N ILE A 337 2.13 6.44 -7.02
CA ILE A 337 2.94 6.39 -5.79
C ILE A 337 2.23 7.03 -4.58
N GLY A 338 1.70 8.24 -4.73
CA GLY A 338 1.01 8.92 -3.63
C GLY A 338 -0.29 8.24 -3.18
N ALA A 339 -0.92 7.46 -4.06
CA ALA A 339 -2.24 6.86 -3.81
C ALA A 339 -2.18 5.42 -3.27
N SER A 340 -1.15 4.65 -3.60
CA SER A 340 -1.11 3.19 -3.38
C SER A 340 -1.33 2.77 -1.93
N GLY A 341 -0.68 3.43 -0.97
CA GLY A 341 -0.85 3.12 0.45
C GLY A 341 -2.26 3.39 0.95
N LEU A 342 -2.93 4.42 0.41
CA LEU A 342 -4.34 4.70 0.73
C LEU A 342 -5.30 3.74 0.03
N ARG A 343 -4.98 3.23 -1.19
CA ARG A 343 -5.76 2.19 -1.87
C ARG A 343 -5.87 0.92 -1.02
N GLN A 344 -4.77 0.52 -0.39
CA GLN A 344 -4.77 -0.64 0.50
C GLN A 344 -5.77 -0.47 1.65
N VAL A 345 -5.80 0.71 2.26
CA VAL A 345 -6.76 1.01 3.34
C VAL A 345 -8.18 1.15 2.80
N TYR A 346 -8.36 1.75 1.62
CA TYR A 346 -9.65 1.80 0.93
C TYR A 346 -10.24 0.39 0.75
N GLU A 347 -9.46 -0.54 0.19
CA GLU A 347 -9.91 -1.92 -0.02
C GLU A 347 -10.22 -2.63 1.30
N ASN A 348 -9.39 -2.46 2.32
CA ASN A 348 -9.64 -3.01 3.64
C ASN A 348 -10.95 -2.50 4.26
N VAL A 349 -11.27 -1.21 4.10
CA VAL A 349 -12.56 -0.64 4.53
C VAL A 349 -13.73 -1.25 3.75
N VAL A 350 -13.57 -1.45 2.44
CA VAL A 350 -14.57 -2.12 1.59
C VAL A 350 -14.85 -3.54 2.10
N GLN A 351 -13.80 -4.31 2.41
CA GLN A 351 -13.93 -5.68 2.95
C GLN A 351 -14.62 -5.69 4.32
N LEU A 352 -14.20 -4.82 5.24
CA LEU A 352 -14.81 -4.71 6.58
C LEU A 352 -16.26 -4.23 6.54
N ARG A 353 -16.67 -3.47 5.55
CA ARG A 353 -18.06 -3.04 5.34
C ARG A 353 -18.91 -4.11 4.66
N GLY A 354 -18.33 -5.22 4.20
CA GLY A 354 -19.04 -6.25 3.42
C GLY A 354 -19.44 -5.77 2.02
N ALA A 355 -18.71 -4.82 1.46
CA ALA A 355 -19.01 -4.16 0.18
C ALA A 355 -18.08 -4.63 -0.97
N GLY A 356 -17.35 -5.73 -0.78
CA GLY A 356 -16.36 -6.24 -1.75
C GLY A 356 -16.97 -6.90 -2.99
N GLU A 357 -18.30 -7.06 -3.04
CA GLU A 357 -18.99 -7.72 -4.18
C GLU A 357 -18.35 -9.08 -4.53
N GLY A 358 -18.01 -9.30 -5.80
CA GLY A 358 -17.40 -10.55 -6.28
C GLY A 358 -15.99 -10.85 -5.73
N ARG A 359 -15.35 -9.89 -5.00
CA ARG A 359 -14.06 -10.06 -4.32
C ARG A 359 -14.17 -10.05 -2.79
N GLN A 360 -15.40 -10.05 -2.24
CA GLN A 360 -15.61 -10.10 -0.79
C GLN A 360 -15.05 -11.39 -0.21
N ILE A 361 -14.23 -11.27 0.84
CA ILE A 361 -13.78 -12.45 1.58
C ILE A 361 -14.93 -13.12 2.32
N PRO A 362 -14.92 -14.44 2.48
CA PRO A 362 -15.95 -15.16 3.20
C PRO A 362 -16.04 -14.75 4.68
N GLY A 363 -17.21 -14.97 5.28
CA GLY A 363 -17.44 -14.70 6.70
C GLY A 363 -17.79 -13.24 6.98
N ASP A 364 -17.47 -12.79 8.18
CA ASP A 364 -17.75 -11.45 8.70
C ASP A 364 -16.45 -10.83 9.22
N PRO A 365 -15.56 -10.33 8.33
CA PRO A 365 -14.24 -9.85 8.71
C PRO A 365 -14.32 -8.72 9.73
N LYS A 366 -13.46 -8.78 10.73
CA LYS A 366 -13.37 -7.79 11.83
C LYS A 366 -12.07 -7.00 11.80
N THR A 367 -11.01 -7.62 11.29
CA THR A 367 -9.65 -7.06 11.33
C THR A 367 -9.04 -7.05 9.95
N ALA A 368 -8.38 -5.95 9.63
CA ALA A 368 -7.70 -5.80 8.35
C ALA A 368 -6.33 -5.16 8.53
N TYR A 369 -5.38 -5.61 7.75
CA TYR A 369 -3.98 -5.17 7.79
C TYR A 369 -3.57 -4.56 6.46
N SER A 370 -2.82 -3.47 6.47
CA SER A 370 -2.15 -2.95 5.28
C SER A 370 -0.70 -2.58 5.56
N HIS A 371 0.15 -2.85 4.59
CA HIS A 371 1.57 -2.53 4.61
C HIS A 371 1.99 -1.92 3.29
N VAL A 372 2.64 -0.76 3.35
CA VAL A 372 3.24 -0.10 2.19
C VAL A 372 4.71 0.18 2.45
N TYR A 373 5.55 -0.17 1.48
CA TYR A 373 7.00 0.03 1.51
C TYR A 373 7.40 1.08 0.46
N GLY A 374 8.12 2.11 0.89
CA GLY A 374 8.74 3.11 0.03
C GLY A 374 10.25 2.89 -0.02
N ALA A 375 10.77 2.58 -1.22
CA ALA A 375 12.22 2.51 -1.39
C ALA A 375 12.86 3.88 -1.11
N PRO A 376 14.02 3.95 -0.45
CA PRO A 376 14.92 2.85 -0.10
C PRO A 376 14.74 2.28 1.33
N GLY A 377 13.62 2.44 1.98
CA GLY A 377 13.42 1.84 3.30
C GLY A 377 12.57 2.68 4.26
N VAL A 378 11.40 3.14 3.80
CA VAL A 378 10.33 3.66 4.65
C VAL A 378 9.19 2.67 4.61
N SER A 379 8.62 2.31 5.75
CA SER A 379 7.49 1.41 5.82
C SER A 379 6.38 2.01 6.67
N ALA A 380 5.15 1.92 6.20
CA ALA A 380 3.97 2.29 6.96
C ALA A 380 3.01 1.09 7.04
N VAL A 381 2.47 0.86 8.24
CA VAL A 381 1.54 -0.22 8.53
C VAL A 381 0.28 0.35 9.15
N THR A 382 -0.85 -0.23 8.79
CA THR A 382 -2.16 0.15 9.33
C THR A 382 -2.94 -1.09 9.72
N ILE A 383 -3.55 -1.08 10.91
CA ILE A 383 -4.50 -2.11 11.38
C ILE A 383 -5.85 -1.46 11.60
N LEU A 384 -6.86 -2.00 10.94
CA LEU A 384 -8.26 -1.60 11.07
C LEU A 384 -9.05 -2.65 11.84
N GLU A 385 -10.06 -2.20 12.58
CA GLU A 385 -11.02 -3.05 13.30
C GLU A 385 -12.44 -2.49 13.14
N ARG A 386 -13.39 -3.40 12.89
CA ARG A 386 -14.82 -3.11 12.83
C ARG A 386 -15.53 -3.56 14.08
#